data_47c7f4951736291afb6b515e53afb956
#
_entry.id   47c7f4951736291afb6b515e53afb956
#
_cell.length_a   1.000
_cell.length_b   1.000
_cell.length_c   1.000
_cell.angle_alpha   90.00
_cell.angle_beta   90.00
_cell.angle_gamma   90.00
#
_symmetry.space_group_name_H-M   'P 1'
#
loop_
_entity.id
_entity.type
_entity.pdbx_description
1 polymer ?
#
loop_
_entity_poly.entity_id
_entity_poly.type
_entity_poly.pdbx_seq_one_letter_code
_entity_poly.pdbx_strand_id
1 'polypeptide(L)'
;AALFGQTCFTAGEAKNTYGTGAFLLMNTGTKPVFSDNGLITTIAWGLDGEVNYALEGSIFVAGAAIQWLRDEMRLVDSSPDSEYMASKVKDTNGCYVVPAFTGLGAPHWDQYARGTIVGITRGVNKYHVIRATLESLAYQTYDVLKAMEADSGIKLSALKVDGGASANNFLMQFQADMINAPVKRPSCIETTAMGAAYLAGLASGYWKSKEEIAKISGCEDQEMQIRMLRKYRYKLLDEVHEKQQSLDAIDYMICKIQK
;
A
#
# COMPACT_ATOMS: atom_id res chain seq x y z
N ALA A 1 -8.87 -2.12 5.28
CA ALA A 1 -9.24 -2.68 3.97
C ALA A 1 -7.99 -3.06 3.18
N ALA A 2 -7.01 -2.16 2.93
CA ALA A 2 -5.84 -2.46 2.07
C ALA A 2 -5.00 -3.65 2.56
N LEU A 3 -4.72 -3.76 3.86
CA LEU A 3 -3.99 -4.89 4.42
C LEU A 3 -4.74 -6.22 4.18
N PHE A 4 -6.07 -6.20 4.32
CA PHE A 4 -6.93 -7.36 4.02
C PHE A 4 -6.97 -7.68 2.52
N GLY A 5 -7.06 -6.65 1.67
CA GLY A 5 -7.04 -6.79 0.22
C GLY A 5 -5.73 -7.33 -0.34
N GLN A 6 -4.63 -7.02 0.31
CA GLN A 6 -3.31 -7.63 0.06
C GLN A 6 -3.18 -9.03 0.66
N THR A 7 -4.25 -9.57 1.29
CA THR A 7 -4.23 -10.89 1.92
C THR A 7 -3.07 -11.09 2.92
N CYS A 8 -2.74 -10.03 3.68
CA CYS A 8 -1.75 -10.11 4.75
C CYS A 8 -2.36 -10.75 6.00
N PHE A 9 -2.78 -12.01 5.90
CA PHE A 9 -3.56 -12.69 6.95
C PHE A 9 -2.71 -13.28 8.07
N THR A 10 -1.42 -13.43 7.83
CA THR A 10 -0.47 -14.02 8.80
C THR A 10 0.38 -12.93 9.45
N ALA A 11 0.65 -13.08 10.75
CA ALA A 11 1.55 -12.18 11.46
C ALA A 11 2.94 -12.14 10.79
N GLY A 12 3.50 -10.94 10.61
CA GLY A 12 4.75 -10.69 9.89
C GLY A 12 4.57 -10.42 8.39
N GLU A 13 3.37 -10.59 7.82
CA GLU A 13 3.08 -10.07 6.49
C GLU A 13 2.79 -8.56 6.57
N ALA A 14 3.40 -7.82 5.67
CA ALA A 14 3.25 -6.38 5.59
C ALA A 14 2.83 -5.92 4.19
N LYS A 15 2.14 -4.78 4.14
CA LYS A 15 1.84 -4.09 2.89
C LYS A 15 2.46 -2.70 2.89
N ASN A 16 2.78 -2.18 1.71
CA ASN A 16 3.11 -0.78 1.48
C ASN A 16 2.33 -0.24 0.27
N THR A 17 1.49 0.76 0.50
CA THR A 17 0.76 1.46 -0.56
C THR A 17 1.51 2.75 -0.91
N TYR A 18 2.07 2.81 -2.12
CA TYR A 18 2.79 3.97 -2.64
C TYR A 18 1.83 4.94 -3.35
N GLY A 19 1.30 5.90 -2.60
CA GLY A 19 0.56 7.06 -3.12
C GLY A 19 1.45 8.31 -3.18
N THR A 20 0.90 9.48 -2.91
CA THR A 20 1.64 10.74 -2.66
C THR A 20 2.68 10.56 -1.56
N GLY A 21 2.24 10.04 -0.41
CA GLY A 21 3.09 9.41 0.61
C GLY A 21 3.05 7.89 0.47
N ALA A 22 3.51 7.19 1.49
CA ALA A 22 3.38 5.74 1.57
C ALA A 22 2.88 5.32 2.96
N PHE A 23 2.01 4.32 2.99
CA PHE A 23 1.43 3.79 4.21
C PHE A 23 1.75 2.30 4.35
N LEU A 24 2.54 2.01 5.37
CA LEU A 24 2.95 0.65 5.71
C LEU A 24 2.09 0.12 6.84
N LEU A 25 1.62 -1.12 6.70
CA LEU A 25 0.97 -1.86 7.77
C LEU A 25 1.55 -3.25 7.84
N MET A 26 1.89 -3.70 9.06
CA MET A 26 2.31 -5.07 9.34
C MET A 26 1.29 -5.74 10.25
N ASN A 27 0.78 -6.90 9.86
CA ASN A 27 -0.08 -7.72 10.70
C ASN A 27 0.72 -8.25 11.91
N THR A 28 0.25 -7.96 13.13
CA THR A 28 0.87 -8.42 14.39
C THR A 28 0.12 -9.55 15.06
N GLY A 29 -0.98 -10.03 14.43
CA GLY A 29 -1.82 -11.10 14.98
C GLY A 29 -2.91 -10.57 15.91
N THR A 30 -3.33 -11.43 16.85
CA THR A 30 -4.48 -11.17 17.73
C THR A 30 -4.16 -10.40 19.01
N LYS A 31 -2.89 -10.07 19.24
CA LYS A 31 -2.46 -9.26 20.38
C LYS A 31 -2.00 -7.89 19.89
N PRO A 32 -2.48 -6.79 20.52
CA PRO A 32 -1.98 -5.47 20.19
C PRO A 32 -0.51 -5.34 20.61
N VAL A 33 0.30 -4.79 19.69
CA VAL A 33 1.70 -4.44 19.96
C VAL A 33 1.75 -2.92 20.07
N PHE A 34 2.15 -2.41 21.23
CA PHE A 34 2.36 -0.98 21.43
C PHE A 34 3.78 -0.62 20.99
N SER A 35 3.90 0.46 20.23
CA SER A 35 5.17 0.85 19.62
C SER A 35 5.94 1.80 20.56
N ASP A 36 7.22 1.47 20.76
CA ASP A 36 8.20 2.37 21.38
C ASP A 36 9.05 3.12 20.33
N ASN A 37 8.90 2.75 19.05
CA ASN A 37 9.68 3.31 17.93
C ASN A 37 8.85 4.23 17.01
N GLY A 38 7.80 4.88 17.54
CA GLY A 38 7.06 5.91 16.82
C GLY A 38 6.09 5.38 15.76
N LEU A 39 5.63 4.14 15.88
CA LEU A 39 4.59 3.58 15.02
C LEU A 39 3.22 3.69 15.70
N ILE A 40 2.16 3.50 14.91
CA ILE A 40 0.78 3.52 15.39
C ILE A 40 0.28 2.09 15.52
N THR A 41 -0.25 1.74 16.69
CA THR A 41 -0.99 0.47 16.86
C THR A 41 -2.42 0.67 16.42
N THR A 42 -2.91 -0.17 15.53
CA THR A 42 -4.26 -0.06 14.98
C THR A 42 -4.94 -1.43 14.88
N ILE A 43 -6.28 -1.42 14.76
CA ILE A 43 -7.05 -2.61 14.42
C ILE A 43 -6.91 -2.86 12.92
N ALA A 44 -6.45 -4.03 12.54
CA ALA A 44 -6.37 -4.45 11.15
C ALA A 44 -7.76 -4.85 10.61
N TRP A 45 -8.43 -5.79 11.29
CA TRP A 45 -9.81 -6.21 11.03
C TRP A 45 -10.38 -6.97 12.24
N GLY A 46 -11.70 -7.05 12.30
CA GLY A 46 -12.44 -7.97 13.18
C GLY A 46 -13.27 -8.94 12.33
N LEU A 47 -13.17 -10.22 12.59
CA LEU A 47 -13.91 -11.27 11.88
C LEU A 47 -14.22 -12.41 12.85
N ASP A 48 -15.47 -12.89 12.87
CA ASP A 48 -15.94 -14.01 13.68
C ASP A 48 -15.63 -13.87 15.20
N GLY A 49 -15.66 -12.65 15.70
CA GLY A 49 -15.37 -12.33 17.11
C GLY A 49 -13.88 -12.23 17.45
N GLU A 50 -13.00 -12.49 16.49
CA GLU A 50 -11.55 -12.30 16.65
C GLU A 50 -11.10 -10.98 16.04
N VAL A 51 -10.26 -10.23 16.78
CA VAL A 51 -9.65 -8.98 16.32
C VAL A 51 -8.19 -9.21 16.00
N ASN A 52 -7.78 -8.81 14.82
CA ASN A 52 -6.37 -8.76 14.40
C ASN A 52 -5.88 -7.31 14.44
N TYR A 53 -4.64 -7.15 14.87
CA TYR A 53 -3.98 -5.85 15.03
C TYR A 53 -2.87 -5.67 13.99
N ALA A 54 -2.48 -4.41 13.78
CA ALA A 54 -1.37 -4.05 12.94
C ALA A 54 -0.56 -2.90 13.56
N LEU A 55 0.72 -2.87 13.24
CA LEU A 55 1.54 -1.67 13.34
C LEU A 55 1.45 -0.90 12.03
N GLU A 56 1.28 0.42 12.13
CA GLU A 56 1.19 1.34 11.00
C GLU A 56 2.31 2.37 11.06
N GLY A 57 2.98 2.59 9.93
CA GLY A 57 3.94 3.67 9.73
C GLY A 57 3.59 4.47 8.48
N SER A 58 3.62 5.80 8.61
CA SER A 58 3.30 6.74 7.54
C SER A 58 4.55 7.44 7.05
N ILE A 59 4.83 7.37 5.77
CA ILE A 59 5.87 8.10 5.05
C ILE A 59 5.18 9.24 4.31
N PHE A 60 5.52 10.49 4.61
CA PHE A 60 4.79 11.65 4.08
C PHE A 60 5.06 11.91 2.60
N VAL A 61 6.25 11.58 2.12
CA VAL A 61 6.67 11.85 0.76
C VAL A 61 7.19 10.59 0.09
N ALA A 62 6.41 10.06 -0.85
CA ALA A 62 6.78 8.92 -1.70
C ALA A 62 6.61 9.28 -3.18
N GLY A 63 5.47 9.02 -3.79
CA GLY A 63 5.19 9.40 -5.17
C GLY A 63 5.32 10.91 -5.41
N ALA A 64 5.07 11.73 -4.39
CA ALA A 64 5.29 13.17 -4.46
C ALA A 64 6.75 13.55 -4.79
N ALA A 65 7.74 12.74 -4.39
CA ALA A 65 9.14 12.98 -4.76
C ALA A 65 9.36 12.81 -6.27
N ILE A 66 8.71 11.83 -6.89
CA ILE A 66 8.78 11.61 -8.34
C ILE A 66 8.02 12.69 -9.11
N GLN A 67 6.86 13.10 -8.58
CA GLN A 67 6.11 14.24 -9.13
C GLN A 67 6.96 15.52 -9.08
N TRP A 68 7.64 15.78 -7.98
CA TRP A 68 8.56 16.91 -7.83
C TRP A 68 9.70 16.87 -8.85
N LEU A 69 10.32 15.70 -9.11
CA LEU A 69 11.32 15.55 -10.18
C LEU A 69 10.76 15.91 -11.56
N ARG A 70 9.48 15.61 -11.81
CA ARG A 70 8.80 15.87 -13.08
C ARG A 70 8.36 17.34 -13.19
N ASP A 71 7.60 17.81 -12.23
CA ASP A 71 6.83 19.06 -12.34
C ASP A 71 7.68 20.30 -12.01
N GLU A 72 8.49 20.21 -10.96
CA GLU A 72 9.28 21.35 -10.47
C GLU A 72 10.72 21.31 -10.98
N MET A 73 11.39 20.16 -10.83
CA MET A 73 12.78 20.03 -11.26
C MET A 73 12.95 19.78 -12.76
N ARG A 74 11.90 19.29 -13.43
CA ARG A 74 11.88 18.96 -14.87
C ARG A 74 13.03 18.06 -15.29
N LEU A 75 13.37 17.10 -14.43
CA LEU A 75 14.42 16.13 -14.68
C LEU A 75 13.92 14.88 -15.42
N VAL A 76 12.61 14.63 -15.37
CA VAL A 76 11.90 13.58 -16.09
C VAL A 76 10.67 14.15 -16.76
N ASP A 77 10.27 13.62 -17.92
CA ASP A 77 9.07 14.05 -18.63
C ASP A 77 7.80 13.35 -18.10
N SER A 78 7.96 12.11 -17.67
CA SER A 78 6.89 11.32 -17.03
C SER A 78 7.43 10.52 -15.85
N SER A 79 6.55 10.13 -14.92
CA SER A 79 6.98 9.34 -13.76
C SER A 79 7.60 7.99 -14.13
N PRO A 80 7.11 7.25 -15.14
CA PRO A 80 7.76 6.02 -15.61
C PRO A 80 9.18 6.20 -16.11
N ASP A 81 9.55 7.36 -16.68
CA ASP A 81 10.91 7.60 -17.18
C ASP A 81 11.97 7.54 -16.08
N SER A 82 11.56 7.75 -14.82
CA SER A 82 12.45 7.68 -13.67
C SER A 82 13.16 6.32 -13.54
N GLU A 83 12.48 5.21 -13.89
CA GLU A 83 13.07 3.87 -13.89
C GLU A 83 14.22 3.76 -14.89
N TYR A 84 13.94 4.13 -16.14
CA TYR A 84 14.95 4.10 -17.20
C TYR A 84 16.12 5.04 -16.90
N MET A 85 15.83 6.25 -16.41
CA MET A 85 16.89 7.24 -16.12
C MET A 85 17.74 6.82 -14.92
N ALA A 86 17.17 6.22 -13.87
CA ALA A 86 17.94 5.70 -12.75
C ALA A 86 18.88 4.56 -13.16
N SER A 87 18.49 3.76 -14.14
CA SER A 87 19.32 2.66 -14.66
C SER A 87 20.50 3.11 -15.53
N LYS A 88 20.58 4.41 -15.90
CA LYS A 88 21.70 4.96 -16.69
C LYS A 88 23.00 5.10 -15.89
N VAL A 89 22.94 5.03 -14.59
CA VAL A 89 24.10 5.12 -13.70
C VAL A 89 24.19 3.89 -12.82
N LYS A 90 25.41 3.50 -12.47
CA LYS A 90 25.67 2.30 -11.68
C LYS A 90 25.24 2.47 -10.23
N ASP A 91 25.45 3.67 -9.68
CA ASP A 91 25.16 4.02 -8.30
C ASP A 91 24.78 5.51 -8.23
N THR A 92 24.59 6.08 -7.03
CA THR A 92 24.26 7.49 -6.82
C THR A 92 25.50 8.40 -6.84
N ASN A 93 26.69 7.85 -7.02
CA ASN A 93 27.97 8.57 -6.90
C ASN A 93 28.09 9.40 -5.60
N GLY A 94 27.57 8.83 -4.49
CA GLY A 94 27.56 9.46 -3.19
C GLY A 94 26.51 10.57 -3.01
N CYS A 95 25.62 10.76 -3.98
CA CYS A 95 24.50 11.69 -3.86
C CYS A 95 23.34 11.00 -3.13
N TYR A 96 22.76 11.67 -2.13
CA TYR A 96 21.58 11.22 -1.41
C TYR A 96 20.52 12.30 -1.38
N VAL A 97 19.26 11.89 -1.42
CA VAL A 97 18.09 12.76 -1.32
C VAL A 97 17.29 12.38 -0.09
N VAL A 98 16.98 13.37 0.74
CA VAL A 98 16.02 13.26 1.84
C VAL A 98 14.76 14.02 1.43
N PRO A 99 13.66 13.37 1.01
CA PRO A 99 12.51 14.06 0.44
C PRO A 99 11.53 14.54 1.53
N ALA A 100 12.03 15.25 2.55
CA ALA A 100 11.23 15.74 3.66
C ALA A 100 10.47 17.04 3.31
N PHE A 101 9.71 17.08 2.21
CA PHE A 101 9.05 18.31 1.73
C PHE A 101 8.01 18.84 2.71
N THR A 102 7.36 17.95 3.47
CA THR A 102 6.37 18.25 4.49
C THR A 102 6.78 17.73 5.88
N GLY A 103 8.08 17.60 6.12
CA GLY A 103 8.63 16.92 7.29
C GLY A 103 8.84 15.43 7.05
N LEU A 104 9.31 14.74 8.09
CA LEU A 104 9.48 13.30 8.14
C LEU A 104 8.34 12.67 8.97
N GLY A 105 7.75 11.59 8.45
CA GLY A 105 6.80 10.76 9.17
C GLY A 105 7.47 9.72 10.06
N ALA A 106 6.83 8.56 10.20
CA ALA A 106 7.36 7.46 11.00
C ALA A 106 8.73 6.98 10.45
N PRO A 107 9.64 6.56 11.32
CA PRO A 107 9.60 6.58 12.77
C PRO A 107 10.06 7.91 13.40
N HIS A 108 10.50 8.87 12.58
CA HIS A 108 11.21 10.08 13.03
C HIS A 108 10.31 11.17 13.60
N TRP A 109 9.12 11.38 12.99
CA TRP A 109 8.11 12.40 13.36
C TRP A 109 8.69 13.81 13.49
N ASP A 110 9.59 14.20 12.57
CA ASP A 110 10.17 15.54 12.51
C ASP A 110 9.41 16.42 11.49
N GLN A 111 8.50 17.24 11.99
CA GLN A 111 7.73 18.18 11.17
C GLN A 111 8.56 19.37 10.64
N TYR A 112 9.74 19.61 11.19
CA TYR A 112 10.62 20.71 10.80
C TYR A 112 11.68 20.29 9.78
N ALA A 113 11.91 19.00 9.59
CA ALA A 113 12.79 18.50 8.54
C ALA A 113 12.34 19.04 7.17
N ARG A 114 13.31 19.32 6.30
CA ARG A 114 13.05 19.77 4.93
C ARG A 114 13.85 18.94 3.94
N GLY A 115 13.36 18.92 2.69
CA GLY A 115 14.03 18.24 1.59
C GLY A 115 15.48 18.67 1.48
N THR A 116 16.38 17.70 1.36
CA THR A 116 17.81 17.93 1.33
C THR A 116 18.46 17.03 0.29
N ILE A 117 19.42 17.59 -0.45
CA ILE A 117 20.31 16.82 -1.35
C ILE A 117 21.73 16.98 -0.84
N VAL A 118 22.41 15.88 -0.55
CA VAL A 118 23.79 15.87 -0.06
C VAL A 118 24.69 15.08 -1.00
N GLY A 119 26.00 15.30 -0.91
CA GLY A 119 27.00 14.57 -1.69
C GLY A 119 27.12 15.03 -3.14
N ILE A 120 26.65 16.22 -3.50
CA ILE A 120 26.78 16.77 -4.84
C ILE A 120 28.25 17.14 -5.11
N THR A 121 28.84 16.50 -6.11
CA THR A 121 30.15 16.80 -6.65
C THR A 121 30.03 17.12 -8.14
N ARG A 122 31.12 17.52 -8.79
CA ARG A 122 31.14 17.75 -10.25
C ARG A 122 30.78 16.49 -11.06
N GLY A 123 30.95 15.30 -10.51
CA GLY A 123 30.60 14.02 -11.15
C GLY A 123 29.12 13.66 -11.04
N VAL A 124 28.35 14.34 -10.18
CA VAL A 124 26.91 14.08 -10.03
C VAL A 124 26.14 14.76 -11.17
N ASN A 125 25.29 14.01 -11.85
CA ASN A 125 24.40 14.51 -12.90
C ASN A 125 22.94 14.18 -12.60
N LYS A 126 22.01 14.54 -13.49
CA LYS A 126 20.57 14.34 -13.28
C LYS A 126 20.18 12.87 -13.01
N TYR A 127 20.88 11.91 -13.62
CA TYR A 127 20.57 10.49 -13.44
C TYR A 127 20.91 10.02 -12.03
N HIS A 128 21.98 10.53 -11.43
CA HIS A 128 22.33 10.25 -10.03
C HIS A 128 21.26 10.81 -9.07
N VAL A 129 20.78 12.04 -9.32
CA VAL A 129 19.73 12.66 -8.50
C VAL A 129 18.41 11.88 -8.60
N ILE A 130 18.01 11.49 -9.82
CA ILE A 130 16.79 10.68 -10.05
C ILE A 130 16.91 9.33 -9.31
N ARG A 131 18.03 8.66 -9.46
CA ARG A 131 18.31 7.39 -8.77
C ARG A 131 18.30 7.57 -7.24
N ALA A 132 18.99 8.56 -6.71
CA ALA A 132 19.01 8.85 -5.28
C ALA A 132 17.60 9.16 -4.73
N THR A 133 16.73 9.80 -5.53
CA THR A 133 15.33 10.03 -5.16
C THR A 133 14.54 8.73 -5.09
N LEU A 134 14.71 7.80 -6.05
CA LEU A 134 14.06 6.48 -5.97
C LEU A 134 14.58 5.67 -4.79
N GLU A 135 15.91 5.63 -4.58
CA GLU A 135 16.52 4.92 -3.46
C GLU A 135 16.05 5.47 -2.11
N SER A 136 15.79 6.80 -2.00
CA SER A 136 15.30 7.41 -0.77
C SER A 136 13.94 6.88 -0.32
N LEU A 137 13.08 6.46 -1.24
CA LEU A 137 11.80 5.83 -0.91
C LEU A 137 11.99 4.46 -0.28
N ALA A 138 12.99 3.72 -0.76
CA ALA A 138 13.35 2.42 -0.19
C ALA A 138 13.99 2.56 1.19
N TYR A 139 14.83 3.57 1.41
CA TYR A 139 15.42 3.84 2.73
C TYR A 139 14.35 4.15 3.77
N GLN A 140 13.41 5.06 3.48
CA GLN A 140 12.31 5.39 4.39
C GLN A 140 11.43 4.15 4.69
N THR A 141 11.13 3.35 3.68
CA THR A 141 10.40 2.09 3.85
C THR A 141 11.16 1.12 4.76
N TYR A 142 12.49 1.01 4.59
CA TYR A 142 13.34 0.18 5.42
C TYR A 142 13.32 0.62 6.88
N ASP A 143 13.42 1.93 7.17
CA ASP A 143 13.39 2.46 8.53
C ASP A 143 12.09 2.10 9.25
N VAL A 144 10.94 2.28 8.57
CA VAL A 144 9.63 1.91 9.11
C VAL A 144 9.53 0.41 9.38
N LEU A 145 9.96 -0.44 8.43
CA LEU A 145 9.93 -1.89 8.59
C LEU A 145 10.84 -2.37 9.71
N LYS A 146 12.01 -1.73 9.90
CA LYS A 146 12.91 -2.02 11.03
C LYS A 146 12.27 -1.66 12.35
N ALA A 147 11.58 -0.54 12.45
CA ALA A 147 10.81 -0.17 13.64
C ALA A 147 9.69 -1.20 13.91
N MET A 148 8.97 -1.65 12.86
CA MET A 148 7.95 -2.70 13.00
C MET A 148 8.51 -4.03 13.51
N GLU A 149 9.66 -4.47 12.98
CA GLU A 149 10.34 -5.67 13.46
C GLU A 149 10.83 -5.54 14.93
N ALA A 150 11.36 -4.35 15.28
CA ALA A 150 11.87 -4.09 16.64
C ALA A 150 10.74 -4.11 17.68
N ASP A 151 9.61 -3.46 17.38
CA ASP A 151 8.46 -3.38 18.30
C ASP A 151 7.71 -4.69 18.43
N SER A 152 7.51 -5.39 17.32
CA SER A 152 6.72 -6.63 17.32
C SER A 152 7.53 -7.89 17.70
N GLY A 153 8.84 -7.85 17.52
CA GLY A 153 9.68 -9.04 17.58
C GLY A 153 9.44 -10.03 16.43
N ILE A 154 8.61 -9.65 15.45
CA ILE A 154 8.21 -10.49 14.32
C ILE A 154 9.06 -10.11 13.10
N LYS A 155 9.67 -11.11 12.47
CA LYS A 155 10.41 -10.89 11.21
C LYS A 155 9.47 -10.71 10.03
N LEU A 156 9.81 -9.75 9.15
CA LEU A 156 9.11 -9.55 7.90
C LEU A 156 9.24 -10.81 7.01
N SER A 157 8.11 -11.39 6.65
CA SER A 157 8.08 -12.57 5.77
C SER A 157 8.02 -12.19 4.28
N ALA A 158 7.29 -11.12 3.96
CA ALA A 158 7.19 -10.55 2.62
C ALA A 158 6.60 -9.14 2.71
N LEU A 159 7.00 -8.25 1.80
CA LEU A 159 6.37 -6.95 1.60
C LEU A 159 5.47 -6.99 0.37
N LYS A 160 4.17 -6.83 0.56
CA LYS A 160 3.20 -6.71 -0.53
C LYS A 160 3.02 -5.22 -0.85
N VAL A 161 3.11 -4.86 -2.15
CA VAL A 161 3.16 -3.47 -2.57
C VAL A 161 2.07 -3.15 -3.58
N ASP A 162 1.52 -1.93 -3.50
CA ASP A 162 0.58 -1.39 -4.48
C ASP A 162 0.76 0.14 -4.63
N GLY A 163 -0.09 0.76 -5.43
CA GLY A 163 -0.01 2.17 -5.75
C GLY A 163 0.95 2.47 -6.91
N GLY A 164 0.97 3.71 -7.35
CA GLY A 164 1.62 4.11 -8.61
C GLY A 164 3.12 3.81 -8.68
N ALA A 165 3.89 4.09 -7.63
CA ALA A 165 5.32 3.88 -7.65
C ALA A 165 5.72 2.39 -7.56
N SER A 166 4.80 1.50 -7.17
CA SER A 166 5.05 0.05 -7.20
C SER A 166 5.25 -0.50 -8.61
N ALA A 167 4.86 0.24 -9.65
CA ALA A 167 5.10 -0.14 -11.05
C ALA A 167 6.58 -0.02 -11.45
N ASN A 168 7.39 0.76 -10.73
CA ASN A 168 8.81 0.98 -10.99
C ASN A 168 9.63 -0.24 -10.55
N ASN A 169 10.17 -1.00 -11.51
CA ASN A 169 10.91 -2.23 -11.22
C ASN A 169 12.26 -1.96 -10.55
N PHE A 170 12.93 -0.86 -10.90
CA PHE A 170 14.17 -0.46 -10.24
C PHE A 170 13.93 -0.25 -8.74
N LEU A 171 12.91 0.54 -8.38
CA LEU A 171 12.56 0.78 -6.99
C LEU A 171 12.19 -0.51 -6.26
N MET A 172 11.39 -1.37 -6.87
CA MET A 172 10.95 -2.62 -6.24
C MET A 172 12.10 -3.60 -6.02
N GLN A 173 13.04 -3.71 -6.96
CA GLN A 173 14.22 -4.54 -6.78
C GLN A 173 15.13 -3.97 -5.69
N PHE A 174 15.40 -2.67 -5.73
CA PHE A 174 16.22 -2.01 -4.71
C PHE A 174 15.58 -2.15 -3.31
N GLN A 175 14.26 -2.05 -3.22
CA GLN A 175 13.52 -2.27 -1.98
C GLN A 175 13.69 -3.71 -1.47
N ALA A 176 13.57 -4.72 -2.35
CA ALA A 176 13.75 -6.13 -1.98
C ALA A 176 15.16 -6.40 -1.45
N ASP A 177 16.17 -5.83 -2.12
CA ASP A 177 17.57 -5.96 -1.72
C ASP A 177 17.82 -5.31 -0.34
N MET A 178 17.24 -4.12 -0.10
CA MET A 178 17.37 -3.39 1.15
C MET A 178 16.76 -4.12 2.35
N ILE A 179 15.56 -4.66 2.18
CA ILE A 179 14.84 -5.34 3.28
C ILE A 179 15.23 -6.80 3.41
N ASN A 180 15.97 -7.36 2.46
CA ASN A 180 16.32 -8.78 2.36
C ASN A 180 15.08 -9.71 2.50
N ALA A 181 13.99 -9.32 1.83
CA ALA A 181 12.72 -10.07 1.81
C ALA A 181 12.02 -9.90 0.46
N PRO A 182 11.18 -10.87 0.05
CA PRO A 182 10.43 -10.76 -1.20
C PRO A 182 9.51 -9.55 -1.22
N VAL A 183 9.55 -8.77 -2.31
CA VAL A 183 8.57 -7.73 -2.63
C VAL A 183 7.59 -8.30 -3.65
N LYS A 184 6.29 -8.30 -3.31
CA LYS A 184 5.23 -8.90 -4.12
C LYS A 184 4.25 -7.83 -4.59
N ARG A 185 4.04 -7.76 -5.90
CA ARG A 185 3.01 -6.92 -6.54
C ARG A 185 1.81 -7.78 -6.91
N PRO A 186 0.58 -7.41 -6.51
CA PRO A 186 -0.62 -8.09 -6.99
C PRO A 186 -0.92 -7.71 -8.44
N SER A 187 -1.64 -8.55 -9.15
CA SER A 187 -2.13 -8.25 -10.50
C SER A 187 -3.17 -7.11 -10.49
N CYS A 188 -3.99 -7.01 -9.44
CA CYS A 188 -4.90 -5.90 -9.21
C CYS A 188 -4.30 -4.92 -8.20
N ILE A 189 -4.03 -3.70 -8.62
CA ILE A 189 -3.43 -2.64 -7.79
C ILE A 189 -4.42 -1.92 -6.88
N GLU A 190 -5.73 -2.12 -7.08
CA GLU A 190 -6.81 -1.50 -6.28
C GLU A 190 -7.10 -2.32 -5.00
N THR A 191 -6.07 -2.61 -4.25
CA THR A 191 -6.12 -3.53 -3.11
C THR A 191 -7.03 -3.05 -1.98
N THR A 192 -7.20 -1.74 -1.82
CA THR A 192 -8.13 -1.17 -0.81
C THR A 192 -9.59 -1.51 -1.15
N ALA A 193 -9.97 -1.34 -2.41
CA ALA A 193 -11.30 -1.72 -2.89
C ALA A 193 -11.51 -3.24 -2.82
N MET A 194 -10.48 -4.01 -3.19
CA MET A 194 -10.49 -5.47 -3.07
C MET A 194 -10.71 -5.92 -1.63
N GLY A 195 -10.04 -5.30 -0.67
CA GLY A 195 -10.21 -5.63 0.74
C GLY A 195 -11.62 -5.35 1.27
N ALA A 196 -12.24 -4.25 0.85
CA ALA A 196 -13.63 -3.97 1.17
C ALA A 196 -14.57 -5.02 0.55
N ALA A 197 -14.33 -5.39 -0.72
CA ALA A 197 -15.11 -6.42 -1.41
C ALA A 197 -14.96 -7.80 -0.74
N TYR A 198 -13.76 -8.17 -0.32
CA TYR A 198 -13.50 -9.43 0.38
C TYR A 198 -14.23 -9.49 1.73
N LEU A 199 -14.17 -8.42 2.54
CA LEU A 199 -14.89 -8.34 3.81
C LEU A 199 -16.41 -8.40 3.63
N ALA A 200 -16.94 -7.68 2.64
CA ALA A 200 -18.36 -7.75 2.30
C ALA A 200 -18.77 -9.14 1.83
N GLY A 201 -17.94 -9.79 1.02
CA GLY A 201 -18.18 -11.16 0.54
C GLY A 201 -18.16 -12.21 1.65
N LEU A 202 -17.27 -12.06 2.65
CA LEU A 202 -17.31 -12.92 3.84
C LEU A 202 -18.57 -12.70 4.65
N ALA A 203 -18.93 -11.43 4.91
CA ALA A 203 -20.13 -11.09 5.67
C ALA A 203 -21.42 -11.57 5.01
N SER A 204 -21.50 -11.59 3.68
CA SER A 204 -22.65 -12.11 2.92
C SER A 204 -22.60 -13.62 2.67
N GLY A 205 -21.57 -14.33 3.13
CA GLY A 205 -21.39 -15.76 2.91
C GLY A 205 -21.00 -16.13 1.47
N TYR A 206 -20.58 -15.16 0.66
CA TYR A 206 -20.09 -15.44 -0.70
C TYR A 206 -18.78 -16.20 -0.69
N TRP A 207 -17.79 -15.72 0.07
CA TRP A 207 -16.59 -16.48 0.42
C TRP A 207 -16.77 -17.12 1.78
N LYS A 208 -16.31 -18.35 1.90
CA LYS A 208 -16.46 -19.14 3.12
C LYS A 208 -15.36 -18.88 4.14
N SER A 209 -14.18 -18.42 3.67
CA SER A 209 -13.03 -18.21 4.56
C SER A 209 -11.95 -17.31 3.92
N LYS A 210 -11.02 -16.86 4.78
CA LYS A 210 -9.80 -16.12 4.35
C LYS A 210 -8.92 -16.96 3.42
N GLU A 211 -8.87 -18.27 3.62
CA GLU A 211 -8.08 -19.21 2.81
C GLU A 211 -8.61 -19.30 1.36
N GLU A 212 -9.93 -19.24 1.20
CA GLU A 212 -10.55 -19.19 -0.14
C GLU A 212 -10.14 -17.89 -0.86
N ILE A 213 -10.19 -16.75 -0.16
CA ILE A 213 -9.75 -15.46 -0.69
C ILE A 213 -8.27 -15.49 -1.06
N ALA A 214 -7.41 -16.05 -0.20
CA ALA A 214 -5.98 -16.15 -0.45
C ALA A 214 -5.67 -16.97 -1.72
N LYS A 215 -6.40 -18.07 -1.96
CA LYS A 215 -6.27 -18.86 -3.19
C LYS A 215 -6.64 -18.07 -4.44
N ILE A 216 -7.71 -17.27 -4.36
CA ILE A 216 -8.18 -16.45 -5.48
C ILE A 216 -7.17 -15.32 -5.76
N SER A 217 -6.70 -14.64 -4.71
CA SER A 217 -5.71 -13.56 -4.82
C SER A 217 -4.35 -14.06 -5.32
N GLY A 218 -3.96 -15.29 -4.99
CA GLY A 218 -2.74 -15.93 -5.46
C GLY A 218 -2.84 -16.56 -6.86
N CYS A 219 -4.02 -16.50 -7.48
CA CYS A 219 -4.21 -17.02 -8.83
C CYS A 219 -3.55 -16.07 -9.84
N GLU A 220 -2.59 -16.58 -10.62
CA GLU A 220 -1.92 -15.82 -11.68
C GLU A 220 -2.83 -15.55 -12.89
N ASP A 221 -3.96 -16.25 -12.99
CA ASP A 221 -4.95 -16.07 -14.05
C ASP A 221 -5.88 -14.88 -13.76
N GLN A 222 -5.54 -13.74 -14.34
CA GLN A 222 -6.28 -12.49 -14.23
C GLN A 222 -7.71 -12.61 -14.79
N GLU A 223 -7.93 -13.41 -15.83
CA GLU A 223 -9.26 -13.63 -16.40
C GLU A 223 -10.17 -14.39 -15.43
N MET A 224 -9.60 -15.37 -14.74
CA MET A 224 -10.34 -16.13 -13.72
C MET A 224 -10.72 -15.23 -12.53
N GLN A 225 -9.83 -14.37 -12.06
CA GLN A 225 -10.13 -13.37 -11.02
C GLN A 225 -11.26 -12.42 -11.44
N ILE A 226 -11.18 -11.85 -12.65
CA ILE A 226 -12.21 -10.96 -13.21
C ILE A 226 -13.53 -11.68 -13.33
N ARG A 227 -13.55 -12.91 -13.80
CA ARG A 227 -14.77 -13.74 -13.94
C ARG A 227 -15.45 -13.96 -12.59
N MET A 228 -14.68 -14.26 -11.55
CA MET A 228 -15.20 -14.46 -10.20
C MET A 228 -15.79 -13.16 -9.63
N LEU A 229 -15.10 -12.04 -9.76
CA LEU A 229 -15.56 -10.73 -9.30
C LEU A 229 -16.82 -10.25 -10.06
N ARG A 230 -16.91 -10.50 -11.37
CA ARG A 230 -18.10 -10.20 -12.17
C ARG A 230 -19.31 -10.98 -11.69
N LYS A 231 -19.15 -12.28 -11.40
CA LYS A 231 -20.22 -13.12 -10.85
C LYS A 231 -20.76 -12.57 -9.53
N TYR A 232 -19.87 -12.12 -8.65
CA TYR A 232 -20.26 -11.50 -7.37
C TYR A 232 -20.98 -10.16 -7.58
N ARG A 233 -20.48 -9.32 -8.48
CA ARG A 233 -21.13 -8.06 -8.84
C ARG A 233 -22.57 -8.26 -9.29
N TYR A 234 -22.85 -9.28 -10.11
CA TYR A 234 -24.22 -9.58 -10.55
C TYR A 234 -25.10 -9.98 -9.37
N LYS A 235 -24.62 -10.83 -8.47
CA LYS A 235 -25.39 -11.21 -7.28
C LYS A 235 -25.73 -9.99 -6.40
N LEU A 236 -24.78 -9.11 -6.17
CA LEU A 236 -25.02 -7.87 -5.42
C LEU A 236 -26.02 -6.94 -6.12
N LEU A 237 -25.97 -6.86 -7.44
CA LEU A 237 -26.93 -6.07 -8.21
C LEU A 237 -28.36 -6.61 -8.06
N ASP A 238 -28.52 -7.93 -8.06
CA ASP A 238 -29.83 -8.57 -7.85
C ASP A 238 -30.37 -8.25 -6.46
N GLU A 239 -29.52 -8.36 -5.41
CA GLU A 239 -29.87 -7.99 -4.03
C GLU A 239 -30.26 -6.50 -3.91
N VAL A 240 -29.53 -5.60 -4.58
CA VAL A 240 -29.84 -4.17 -4.64
C VAL A 240 -31.19 -3.93 -5.32
N HIS A 241 -31.47 -4.60 -6.43
CA HIS A 241 -32.74 -4.50 -7.13
C HIS A 241 -33.93 -4.96 -6.26
N GLU A 242 -33.80 -6.07 -5.54
CA GLU A 242 -34.84 -6.55 -4.62
C GLU A 242 -35.10 -5.52 -3.49
N LYS A 243 -34.05 -4.92 -2.93
CA LYS A 243 -34.18 -3.88 -1.91
C LYS A 243 -34.81 -2.60 -2.46
N GLN A 244 -34.46 -2.22 -3.69
CA GLN A 244 -35.05 -1.06 -4.35
C GLN A 244 -36.54 -1.26 -4.61
N GLN A 245 -36.95 -2.43 -5.12
CA GLN A 245 -38.38 -2.76 -5.31
C GLN A 245 -39.14 -2.70 -3.98
N SER A 246 -38.53 -3.14 -2.88
CA SER A 246 -39.13 -3.05 -1.54
C SER A 246 -39.30 -1.60 -1.07
N LEU A 247 -38.32 -0.74 -1.34
CA LEU A 247 -38.38 0.70 -1.07
C LEU A 247 -39.50 1.37 -1.89
N ASP A 248 -39.53 1.11 -3.19
CA ASP A 248 -40.55 1.66 -4.10
C ASP A 248 -41.99 1.27 -3.66
N ALA A 249 -42.17 0.04 -3.16
CA ALA A 249 -43.45 -0.41 -2.63
C ALA A 249 -43.84 0.36 -1.34
N ILE A 250 -42.89 0.63 -0.44
CA ILE A 250 -43.12 1.41 0.76
C ILE A 250 -43.44 2.87 0.41
N ASP A 251 -42.72 3.47 -0.52
CA ASP A 251 -42.93 4.85 -0.98
C ASP A 251 -44.34 4.99 -1.62
N TYR A 252 -44.75 3.99 -2.39
CA TYR A 252 -46.09 3.95 -2.93
C TYR A 252 -47.16 3.91 -1.83
N MET A 253 -46.96 3.08 -0.78
CA MET A 253 -47.89 3.02 0.35
C MET A 253 -47.97 4.33 1.11
N ILE A 254 -46.83 4.97 1.36
CA ILE A 254 -46.74 6.30 2.02
C ILE A 254 -47.54 7.31 1.18
N CYS A 255 -47.32 7.38 -0.11
CA CYS A 255 -48.05 8.29 -1.01
C CYS A 255 -49.58 8.05 -1.03
N LYS A 256 -50.02 6.80 -0.83
CA LYS A 256 -51.45 6.46 -0.72
C LYS A 256 -52.07 6.90 0.60
N ILE A 257 -51.31 6.87 1.69
CA ILE A 257 -51.78 7.27 3.03
C ILE A 257 -51.84 8.80 3.16
N GLN A 258 -51.01 9.53 2.43
CA GLN A 258 -50.96 10.97 2.41
C GLN A 258 -52.04 11.66 1.55
N LYS A 259 -52.76 10.90 0.75
CA LYS A 259 -53.91 11.33 -0.05
C LYS A 259 -55.23 11.04 0.70
#